data_f2a83ab6c4fe948ee14c3fc881b461fb
#
_entry.id   f2a83ab6c4fe948ee14c3fc881b461fb
#
_cell.length_a   1.000
_cell.length_b   1.000
_cell.length_c   1.000
_cell.angle_alpha   90.00
_cell.angle_beta   90.00
_cell.angle_gamma   90.00
#
_symmetry.space_group_name_H-M   'P 1'
#
loop_
_entity.id
_entity.type
_entity.pdbx_description
1 polymer ?
#
loop_
_entity_poly.entity_id
_entity_poly.type
_entity_poly.pdbx_seq_one_letter_code
_entity_poly.pdbx_strand_id
1 'polypeptide(L)' 'WRGKKNPIEKLIILKEAEMKEAVKVLDFETAAILRDEIGVLREKTYINP' A
#
# COMPACT_ATOMS: atom_id res chain seq x y z
N TRP A 1 -22.38 -3.39 2.88
CA TRP A 1 -22.37 -1.96 2.86
C TRP A 1 -21.37 -1.41 1.86
N ARG A 2 -21.86 -0.69 0.94
CA ARG A 2 -20.99 -0.23 -0.12
C ARG A 2 -20.26 1.04 0.27
N GLY A 3 -19.09 1.22 -0.24
CA GLY A 3 -18.27 2.35 0.08
C GLY A 3 -17.38 2.12 1.27
N LYS A 4 -17.60 1.05 2.00
CA LYS A 4 -16.77 0.77 3.15
C LYS A 4 -15.64 -0.12 2.71
N LYS A 5 -14.42 0.39 2.84
CA LYS A 5 -13.26 -0.38 2.46
C LYS A 5 -12.78 -1.21 3.61
N ASN A 6 -12.26 -2.39 3.29
CA ASN A 6 -11.66 -3.19 4.30
C ASN A 6 -10.39 -2.51 4.82
N PRO A 7 -10.00 -2.74 6.07
CA PRO A 7 -8.83 -2.05 6.65
C PRO A 7 -7.55 -2.25 5.87
N ILE A 8 -7.38 -3.42 5.25
CA ILE A 8 -6.17 -3.67 4.47
C ILE A 8 -6.15 -2.79 3.23
N GLU A 9 -7.29 -2.59 2.59
CA GLU A 9 -7.37 -1.71 1.42
C GLU A 9 -7.03 -0.27 1.78
N LYS A 10 -7.51 0.19 2.93
CA LYS A 10 -7.17 1.54 3.39
C LYS A 10 -5.67 1.66 3.63
N LEU A 11 -5.08 0.64 4.22
CA LEU A 11 -3.66 0.65 4.50
C LEU A 11 -2.86 0.69 3.20
N ILE A 12 -3.29 -0.05 2.19
CA ILE A 12 -2.63 -0.04 0.89
C ILE A 12 -2.65 1.37 0.30
N ILE A 13 -3.79 2.05 0.38
CA ILE A 13 -3.92 3.40 -0.16
C ILE A 13 -2.95 4.34 0.54
N LEU A 14 -2.86 4.25 1.87
CA LEU A 14 -1.95 5.09 2.63
C LEU A 14 -0.50 4.83 2.26
N LYS A 15 -0.14 3.56 2.12
CA LYS A 15 1.23 3.21 1.78
C LYS A 15 1.58 3.61 0.35
N GLU A 16 0.61 3.54 -0.55
CA GLU A 16 0.84 4.03 -1.91
C GLU A 16 1.10 5.53 -1.93
N ALA A 17 0.38 6.27 -1.12
CA ALA A 17 0.60 7.71 -1.03
C ALA A 17 2.00 8.00 -0.47
N GLU A 18 2.41 7.25 0.57
CA GLU A 18 3.73 7.41 1.14
C GLU A 18 4.82 7.05 0.13
N MET A 19 4.59 5.99 -0.65
CA MET A 19 5.55 5.60 -1.66
C MET A 19 5.75 6.69 -2.70
N LYS A 20 4.67 7.32 -3.13
CA LYS A 20 4.76 8.42 -4.09
C LYS A 20 5.55 9.58 -3.52
N GLU A 21 5.35 9.89 -2.25
CA GLU A 21 6.11 10.96 -1.60
C GLU A 21 7.59 10.62 -1.53
N ALA A 22 7.91 9.36 -1.21
CA ALA A 22 9.30 8.94 -1.15
C ALA A 22 9.97 9.09 -2.52
N VAL A 23 9.26 8.72 -3.59
CA VAL A 23 9.81 8.86 -4.94
C VAL A 23 10.05 10.33 -5.28
N LYS A 24 9.15 11.21 -4.87
CA LYS A 24 9.30 12.64 -5.14
C LYS A 24 10.58 13.20 -4.58
N VAL A 25 10.99 12.71 -3.41
CA VAL A 25 12.23 13.19 -2.78
C VAL A 25 13.40 12.26 -3.07
N LEU A 26 13.24 11.37 -4.03
CA LEU A 26 14.29 10.43 -4.47
C LEU A 26 14.74 9.49 -3.37
N ASP A 27 13.84 9.19 -2.44
CA ASP A 27 14.12 8.24 -1.37
C ASP A 27 13.70 6.86 -1.86
N PHE A 28 14.55 6.25 -2.69
CA PHE A 28 14.21 5.00 -3.33
C PHE A 28 14.25 3.82 -2.37
N GLU A 29 15.01 3.91 -1.31
CA GLU A 29 15.04 2.84 -0.31
C GLU A 29 13.70 2.72 0.40
N THR A 30 13.16 3.86 0.85
CA THR A 30 11.87 3.87 1.49
C THR A 30 10.78 3.44 0.51
N ALA A 31 10.87 3.93 -0.73
CA ALA A 31 9.90 3.55 -1.74
C ALA A 31 9.90 2.05 -1.99
N ALA A 32 11.07 1.42 -2.00
CA ALA A 32 11.16 -0.01 -2.22
C ALA A 32 10.57 -0.80 -1.05
N ILE A 33 10.80 -0.35 0.17
CA ILE A 33 10.22 -0.99 1.34
C ILE A 33 8.71 -0.90 1.30
N LEU A 34 8.19 0.28 0.98
CA LEU A 34 6.74 0.47 0.90
C LEU A 34 6.13 -0.38 -0.22
N ARG A 35 6.81 -0.48 -1.34
CA ARG A 35 6.34 -1.31 -2.44
C ARG A 35 6.22 -2.76 -2.01
N ASP A 36 7.21 -3.27 -1.29
CA ASP A 36 7.16 -4.65 -0.81
C ASP A 36 6.02 -4.85 0.18
N GLU A 37 5.81 -3.88 1.06
CA GLU A 37 4.70 -3.95 2.01
C GLU A 37 3.37 -3.96 1.30
N ILE A 38 3.22 -3.13 0.28
CA ILE A 38 2.00 -3.10 -0.51
C ILE A 38 1.76 -4.45 -1.17
N GLY A 39 2.81 -5.06 -1.69
CA GLY A 39 2.69 -6.38 -2.30
C GLY A 39 2.15 -7.42 -1.35
N VAL A 40 2.67 -7.44 -0.12
CA VAL A 40 2.20 -8.37 0.90
C VAL A 40 0.74 -8.10 1.25
N LEU A 41 0.38 -6.83 1.39
CA LEU A 41 -0.99 -6.47 1.74
C LEU A 41 -1.96 -6.85 0.64
N ARG A 42 -1.56 -6.68 -0.61
CA ARG A 42 -2.40 -7.08 -1.73
C ARG A 42 -2.63 -8.57 -1.78
N GLU A 43 -1.61 -9.34 -1.46
CA GLU A 43 -1.78 -10.78 -1.40
C GLU A 43 -2.82 -11.17 -0.36
N LYS A 44 -2.82 -10.49 0.77
CA LYS A 44 -3.79 -10.78 1.82
C LYS A 44 -5.21 -10.47 1.39
N THR A 45 -5.42 -9.38 0.67
CA THR A 45 -6.75 -9.05 0.18
C THR A 45 -7.19 -10.00 -0.91
N TYR A 46 -6.25 -10.49 -1.68
CA TYR A 46 -6.54 -11.38 -2.79
C TYR A 46 -6.98 -12.75 -2.30
N ILE A 47 -6.35 -13.24 -1.27
CA ILE A 47 -6.60 -14.56 -0.72
C ILE A 47 -7.90 -14.61 0.03
N ASN A 48 -8.32 -13.52 0.61
CA ASN A 48 -9.55 -13.45 1.38
C ASN A 48 -10.69 -13.01 0.52
N PRO A 49 -11.51 -13.95 0.09
CA PRO A 49 -12.66 -13.62 -0.75
C PRO A 49 -13.71 -12.86 0.02
#